data_74e45050b98c0a19d06b55c2b216705b
#
_entry.id   74e45050b98c0a19d06b55c2b216705b
#
_cell.length_a   1.000
_cell.length_b   1.000
_cell.length_c   1.000
_cell.angle_alpha   90.00
_cell.angle_beta   90.00
_cell.angle_gamma   90.00
#
_symmetry.space_group_name_H-M   'P 1'
#
loop_
_entity.id
_entity.type
_entity.pdbx_description
1 polymer ?
#
loop_
_entity_poly.entity_id
_entity_poly.type
_entity_poly.pdbx_seq_one_letter_code
_entity_poly.pdbx_strand_id
1 'polypeptide(L)'
;MYPIFRWVAISGSSIATSTCFTLSAIAQSAPPPGVTIPPNAPDAIEQTIPNPSFTPRPLPDETPSPPPEPELQTPPIQESPEVTSPSGDRFFIQKVEVLGNTVLQDEIAKLIQPYENRSVTFEELLELRSAIIQLYIKNRYITSGAFLPNNQDLSSGTVKIQVVEGELERIEIGGLNRLREGYVRSRLELATSTPLNQQRLEEALQLLQLDPLIERVNAELTAGSTPGRNILRINLKEAPAFHSAIVLDNNQSPSIGSVQGSVQVSHDNLLGFGDRASVQYGRTEGLDLYDINYTIPVNARNGALNFRYNNGDSRIIEREFRDIGIRSETQTYSVNFRQPITRTPTREFALSLGLDRRRSQTYILNDRPFSFTEGPEKGESKVTVIRFSQDWVDRGRRRVLAARSQFSLGIDAFDATVNNTGTDGRFFSWLGQFQLVQQLSSRNVLVARIDAQLTPNSLLPLERFSIGGVDTVRGYRQNQLVADNGILGSVEVRIPLTSDTNTLQLAPSFEIGTVWNNQDIDPDPATIASLGLGLRWQIVPDLSLRLDYGLPLISVGDRGDSLQDKGIYFSVRYQPF
;
A
#
# COMPACT_ATOMS: atom_id res chain seq x y z
N MET A 1 -34.17 -29.22 23.38
CA MET A 1 -33.77 -30.65 23.55
C MET A 1 -32.26 -30.69 23.61
N TYR A 2 -31.69 -30.69 24.81
CA TYR A 2 -30.25 -30.81 25.07
C TYR A 2 -29.91 -32.28 25.27
N PRO A 3 -28.68 -32.74 24.95
CA PRO A 3 -28.04 -33.74 25.79
C PRO A 3 -26.70 -33.27 26.37
N ILE A 4 -26.65 -33.41 27.63
CA ILE A 4 -25.67 -33.53 28.68
C ILE A 4 -24.49 -34.44 28.30
N PHE A 5 -23.25 -33.97 28.39
CA PHE A 5 -22.07 -34.84 28.43
C PHE A 5 -21.57 -34.98 29.87
N ARG A 6 -21.55 -36.24 30.32
CA ARG A 6 -21.07 -36.70 31.62
C ARG A 6 -19.53 -36.74 31.67
N TRP A 7 -19.00 -36.23 32.75
CA TRP A 7 -17.64 -36.47 33.20
C TRP A 7 -17.48 -37.92 33.72
N VAL A 8 -16.44 -38.61 33.25
CA VAL A 8 -15.96 -39.85 33.86
C VAL A 8 -14.63 -39.55 34.53
N ALA A 9 -14.62 -39.62 35.87
CA ALA A 9 -13.42 -39.59 36.67
C ALA A 9 -12.79 -40.96 36.68
N ILE A 10 -11.53 -41.05 36.26
CA ILE A 10 -10.69 -42.24 36.49
C ILE A 10 -9.59 -41.84 37.48
N SER A 11 -9.69 -42.41 38.68
CA SER A 11 -8.66 -42.43 39.67
C SER A 11 -7.57 -43.45 39.30
N GLY A 12 -6.36 -42.98 39.09
CA GLY A 12 -5.17 -43.84 38.83
C GLY A 12 -4.00 -43.40 39.69
N SER A 13 -3.50 -44.34 40.45
CA SER A 13 -2.50 -44.27 41.49
C SER A 13 -1.14 -43.68 41.07
N SER A 14 -0.62 -42.85 41.95
CA SER A 14 0.70 -42.24 41.88
C SER A 14 1.84 -43.27 41.96
N ILE A 15 2.65 -43.37 40.92
CA ILE A 15 4.02 -43.86 40.99
C ILE A 15 4.93 -42.67 40.76
N ALA A 16 5.53 -42.18 41.82
CA ALA A 16 6.53 -41.14 41.73
C ALA A 16 7.85 -41.75 41.23
N THR A 17 8.07 -41.64 39.92
CA THR A 17 9.40 -41.77 39.33
C THR A 17 9.99 -40.37 39.23
N SER A 18 10.93 -40.08 40.12
CA SER A 18 11.76 -38.87 40.11
C SER A 18 12.68 -38.94 38.88
N THR A 19 12.19 -38.51 37.71
CA THR A 19 13.06 -38.18 36.60
C THR A 19 13.64 -36.78 36.84
N CYS A 20 14.91 -36.74 37.23
CA CYS A 20 15.74 -35.56 37.12
C CYS A 20 15.73 -35.13 35.63
N PHE A 21 14.85 -34.19 35.27
CA PHE A 21 15.05 -33.41 34.07
C PHE A 21 16.26 -32.50 34.33
N THR A 22 17.41 -32.89 33.81
CA THR A 22 18.47 -31.92 33.55
C THR A 22 17.90 -30.95 32.52
N LEU A 23 17.40 -29.81 32.99
CA LEU A 23 17.25 -28.61 32.17
C LEU A 23 18.64 -28.35 31.58
N SER A 24 18.83 -28.71 30.33
CA SER A 24 19.93 -28.18 29.54
C SER A 24 19.66 -26.68 29.45
N ALA A 25 20.26 -25.91 30.36
CA ALA A 25 20.35 -24.47 30.23
C ALA A 25 21.00 -24.22 28.86
N ILE A 26 20.22 -23.72 27.93
CA ILE A 26 20.74 -23.20 26.67
C ILE A 26 21.63 -22.03 27.06
N ALA A 27 22.91 -22.19 26.83
CA ALA A 27 23.92 -21.30 27.35
C ALA A 27 23.80 -19.93 26.66
N GLN A 28 23.17 -18.95 27.34
CA GLN A 28 23.59 -17.57 27.15
C GLN A 28 25.11 -17.56 27.26
N SER A 29 25.79 -16.94 26.31
CA SER A 29 27.25 -16.82 26.35
C SER A 29 27.63 -16.21 27.72
N ALA A 30 28.41 -16.89 28.54
CA ALA A 30 28.83 -16.33 29.82
C ALA A 30 29.56 -14.99 29.56
N PRO A 31 29.23 -13.91 30.26
CA PRO A 31 29.91 -12.64 30.08
C PRO A 31 31.41 -12.81 30.33
N PRO A 32 32.26 -12.02 29.65
CA PRO A 32 33.69 -12.04 29.88
C PRO A 32 34.02 -11.78 31.35
N PRO A 33 35.11 -12.37 31.89
CA PRO A 33 35.49 -12.14 33.25
C PRO A 33 35.60 -10.64 33.60
N GLY A 34 34.94 -10.22 34.67
CA GLY A 34 34.92 -8.82 35.13
C GLY A 34 33.88 -7.91 34.49
N VAL A 35 33.02 -8.45 33.60
CA VAL A 35 31.91 -7.70 32.98
C VAL A 35 30.60 -8.12 33.63
N THR A 36 29.91 -7.16 34.23
CA THR A 36 28.53 -7.34 34.73
C THR A 36 27.59 -6.77 33.70
N ILE A 37 26.65 -7.59 33.19
CA ILE A 37 25.63 -7.15 32.24
C ILE A 37 24.42 -6.66 33.05
N PRO A 38 23.97 -5.40 32.86
CA PRO A 38 22.73 -4.93 33.46
C PRO A 38 21.53 -5.76 32.96
N PRO A 39 20.54 -6.02 33.82
CA PRO A 39 19.39 -6.87 33.48
C PRO A 39 18.55 -6.31 32.33
N ASN A 40 18.56 -4.99 32.10
CA ASN A 40 17.85 -4.28 31.01
C ASN A 40 18.66 -4.15 29.70
N ALA A 41 19.87 -4.75 29.64
CA ALA A 41 20.67 -4.73 28.39
C ALA A 41 19.99 -5.43 27.18
N PRO A 42 19.28 -6.57 27.35
CA PRO A 42 18.51 -7.15 26.25
C PRO A 42 17.48 -6.18 25.68
N ASP A 43 16.69 -5.54 26.55
CA ASP A 43 15.63 -4.59 26.11
C ASP A 43 16.23 -3.38 25.39
N ALA A 44 17.34 -2.83 25.91
CA ALA A 44 18.03 -1.71 25.28
C ALA A 44 18.52 -2.04 23.86
N ILE A 45 18.95 -3.28 23.61
CA ILE A 45 19.36 -3.75 22.29
C ILE A 45 18.15 -3.97 21.38
N GLU A 46 17.12 -4.65 21.86
CA GLU A 46 15.90 -4.91 21.06
C GLU A 46 15.24 -3.60 20.61
N GLN A 47 15.26 -2.56 21.44
CA GLN A 47 14.79 -1.22 21.08
C GLN A 47 15.57 -0.59 19.92
N THR A 48 16.81 -1.02 19.66
CA THR A 48 17.65 -0.48 18.58
C THR A 48 17.47 -1.21 17.25
N ILE A 49 16.91 -2.42 17.26
CA ILE A 49 16.74 -3.23 16.05
C ILE A 49 15.56 -2.68 15.25
N PRO A 50 15.78 -2.22 14.00
CA PRO A 50 14.69 -1.77 13.15
C PRO A 50 13.72 -2.91 12.90
N ASN A 51 12.45 -2.74 13.29
CA ASN A 51 11.43 -3.73 13.02
C ASN A 51 10.95 -3.58 11.57
N PRO A 52 11.20 -4.53 10.68
CA PRO A 52 10.79 -4.45 9.28
C PRO A 52 9.33 -4.77 9.08
N SER A 53 8.70 -5.44 10.06
CA SER A 53 7.27 -5.69 10.01
C SER A 53 6.47 -4.39 10.01
N PHE A 54 7.06 -3.30 10.52
CA PHE A 54 6.50 -1.95 10.53
C PHE A 54 6.98 -1.05 9.39
N THR A 55 7.88 -1.52 8.52
CA THR A 55 8.20 -0.83 7.28
C THR A 55 7.56 -1.47 6.02
N PRO A 56 6.36 -2.09 6.09
CA PRO A 56 5.55 -2.13 4.92
C PRO A 56 5.31 -0.68 4.52
N ARG A 57 5.18 -0.42 3.24
CA ARG A 57 4.74 0.88 2.71
C ARG A 57 3.59 1.38 3.60
N PRO A 58 3.70 2.58 4.19
CA PRO A 58 2.64 3.08 5.06
C PRO A 58 1.29 2.97 4.36
N LEU A 59 0.26 2.60 5.09
CA LEU A 59 -1.10 2.65 4.55
C LEU A 59 -1.38 4.11 4.15
N PRO A 60 -2.16 4.35 3.07
CA PRO A 60 -2.43 5.68 2.59
C PRO A 60 -3.02 6.57 3.68
N ASP A 61 -2.33 7.65 4.04
CA ASP A 61 -2.77 8.70 4.95
C ASP A 61 -3.29 9.91 4.16
N GLU A 62 -3.94 9.64 3.04
CA GLU A 62 -4.46 10.65 2.13
C GLU A 62 -5.79 11.19 2.66
N THR A 63 -5.95 12.51 2.66
CA THR A 63 -7.26 13.12 2.89
C THR A 63 -8.21 12.69 1.77
N PRO A 64 -9.44 12.24 2.09
CA PRO A 64 -10.39 11.84 1.08
C PRO A 64 -10.63 12.97 0.08
N SER A 65 -10.39 12.69 -1.19
CA SER A 65 -10.66 13.61 -2.30
C SER A 65 -11.30 12.84 -3.45
N PRO A 66 -12.19 13.47 -4.23
CA PRO A 66 -12.65 12.84 -5.45
C PRO A 66 -11.47 12.62 -6.40
N PRO A 67 -11.43 11.52 -7.16
CA PRO A 67 -10.43 11.34 -8.20
C PRO A 67 -10.51 12.52 -9.20
N PRO A 68 -9.37 12.98 -9.74
CA PRO A 68 -9.35 14.05 -10.73
C PRO A 68 -10.19 13.64 -11.95
N GLU A 69 -11.00 14.56 -12.45
CA GLU A 69 -11.74 14.33 -13.69
C GLU A 69 -10.79 14.55 -14.88
N PRO A 70 -10.68 13.59 -15.82
CA PRO A 70 -9.84 13.77 -16.99
C PRO A 70 -10.50 14.77 -17.94
N GLU A 71 -9.72 15.65 -18.54
CA GLU A 71 -10.17 16.50 -19.64
C GLU A 71 -10.19 15.64 -20.93
N LEU A 72 -11.25 14.85 -21.12
CA LEU A 72 -11.49 14.13 -22.38
C LEU A 72 -12.43 14.94 -23.26
N GLN A 73 -11.91 15.49 -24.35
CA GLN A 73 -12.73 16.08 -25.40
C GLN A 73 -13.19 14.99 -26.35
N THR A 74 -14.51 14.87 -26.51
CA THR A 74 -15.12 13.92 -27.45
C THR A 74 -15.69 14.66 -28.65
N PRO A 75 -15.67 14.06 -29.86
CA PRO A 75 -16.30 14.66 -31.02
C PRO A 75 -17.80 14.86 -30.74
N PRO A 76 -18.43 15.93 -31.30
CA PRO A 76 -19.86 16.10 -31.21
C PRO A 76 -20.54 14.89 -31.84
N ILE A 77 -21.58 14.38 -31.16
CA ILE A 77 -22.42 13.33 -31.72
C ILE A 77 -23.03 13.87 -33.00
N GLN A 78 -22.62 13.37 -34.17
CA GLN A 78 -23.22 13.75 -35.43
C GLN A 78 -24.64 13.18 -35.45
N GLU A 79 -25.64 14.03 -35.26
CA GLU A 79 -27.00 13.71 -35.63
C GLU A 79 -27.02 13.45 -37.13
N SER A 80 -27.44 12.25 -37.53
CA SER A 80 -27.58 11.91 -38.94
C SER A 80 -28.56 12.91 -39.60
N PRO A 81 -28.25 13.46 -40.82
CA PRO A 81 -29.15 14.39 -41.49
C PRO A 81 -30.53 13.75 -41.62
N GLU A 82 -31.57 14.55 -41.33
CA GLU A 82 -32.96 14.19 -41.58
C GLU A 82 -33.11 13.89 -43.05
N VAL A 83 -33.19 12.62 -43.39
CA VAL A 83 -33.53 12.21 -44.77
C VAL A 83 -35.03 12.39 -44.92
N THR A 84 -35.43 13.49 -45.54
CA THR A 84 -36.80 13.68 -46.02
C THR A 84 -37.06 12.69 -47.14
N SER A 85 -37.57 11.52 -46.83
CA SER A 85 -38.03 10.52 -47.78
C SER A 85 -39.52 10.74 -48.06
N PRO A 86 -40.02 10.45 -49.26
CA PRO A 86 -41.45 10.56 -49.54
C PRO A 86 -42.22 9.58 -48.67
N SER A 87 -43.17 10.11 -47.92
CA SER A 87 -44.00 9.40 -46.96
C SER A 87 -44.95 8.45 -47.70
N GLY A 88 -45.01 7.19 -47.25
CA GLY A 88 -46.21 6.41 -47.40
C GLY A 88 -46.10 4.95 -47.80
N ASP A 89 -45.05 4.48 -48.42
CA ASP A 89 -44.96 3.08 -48.83
C ASP A 89 -44.65 2.16 -47.67
N ARG A 90 -45.60 1.26 -47.36
CA ARG A 90 -45.41 0.21 -46.33
C ARG A 90 -44.98 -1.08 -47.03
N PHE A 91 -43.98 -1.73 -46.49
CA PHE A 91 -43.51 -3.03 -46.93
C PHE A 91 -43.51 -4.01 -45.76
N PHE A 92 -43.79 -5.27 -46.05
CA PHE A 92 -43.86 -6.31 -45.03
C PHE A 92 -42.47 -6.79 -44.68
N ILE A 93 -42.11 -6.76 -43.37
CA ILE A 93 -40.87 -7.30 -42.86
C ILE A 93 -41.15 -8.58 -42.11
N GLN A 94 -40.51 -9.67 -42.56
CA GLN A 94 -40.51 -10.96 -41.89
C GLN A 94 -39.44 -11.00 -40.81
N LYS A 95 -38.23 -10.43 -41.11
CA LYS A 95 -37.08 -10.49 -40.23
C LYS A 95 -36.21 -9.24 -40.32
N VAL A 96 -35.69 -8.79 -39.19
CA VAL A 96 -34.64 -7.78 -39.13
C VAL A 96 -33.29 -8.44 -38.74
N GLU A 97 -32.30 -8.31 -39.58
CA GLU A 97 -30.93 -8.80 -39.30
C GLU A 97 -30.03 -7.62 -38.92
N VAL A 98 -29.46 -7.66 -37.71
CA VAL A 98 -28.45 -6.70 -37.29
C VAL A 98 -27.08 -7.36 -37.41
N LEU A 99 -26.20 -6.73 -38.19
CA LEU A 99 -24.87 -7.25 -38.53
C LEU A 99 -23.80 -6.38 -37.90
N GLY A 100 -22.67 -6.98 -37.52
CA GLY A 100 -21.48 -6.26 -37.02
C GLY A 100 -21.50 -5.87 -35.54
N ASN A 101 -22.53 -6.27 -34.80
CA ASN A 101 -22.57 -6.10 -33.35
C ASN A 101 -21.92 -7.27 -32.64
N THR A 102 -20.96 -6.96 -31.76
CA THR A 102 -20.30 -7.96 -30.86
C THR A 102 -20.81 -7.88 -29.44
N VAL A 103 -21.44 -6.76 -29.09
CA VAL A 103 -22.04 -6.49 -27.77
C VAL A 103 -23.53 -6.17 -27.89
N LEU A 104 -24.26 -6.14 -26.77
CA LEU A 104 -25.68 -5.74 -26.68
C LEU A 104 -26.64 -6.61 -27.51
N GLN A 105 -26.28 -7.87 -27.76
CA GLN A 105 -27.07 -8.77 -28.63
C GLN A 105 -28.48 -8.98 -28.09
N ASP A 106 -28.66 -9.23 -26.82
CA ASP A 106 -29.98 -9.48 -26.19
C ASP A 106 -30.85 -8.21 -26.16
N GLU A 107 -30.24 -7.05 -25.95
CA GLU A 107 -30.92 -5.76 -25.93
C GLU A 107 -31.37 -5.37 -27.35
N ILE A 108 -30.51 -5.58 -28.33
CA ILE A 108 -30.82 -5.36 -29.74
C ILE A 108 -31.94 -6.31 -30.18
N ALA A 109 -31.90 -7.59 -29.82
CA ALA A 109 -32.96 -8.55 -30.12
C ALA A 109 -34.32 -8.09 -29.60
N LYS A 110 -34.38 -7.51 -28.39
CA LYS A 110 -35.60 -6.93 -27.83
C LYS A 110 -36.10 -5.71 -28.60
N LEU A 111 -35.18 -4.89 -29.13
CA LEU A 111 -35.53 -3.71 -29.91
C LEU A 111 -36.10 -4.04 -31.29
N ILE A 112 -35.62 -5.10 -31.94
CA ILE A 112 -36.05 -5.48 -33.28
C ILE A 112 -37.38 -6.25 -33.28
N GLN A 113 -37.67 -7.02 -32.22
CA GLN A 113 -38.86 -7.88 -32.11
C GLN A 113 -40.18 -7.18 -32.48
N PRO A 114 -40.48 -5.92 -32.09
CA PRO A 114 -41.70 -5.22 -32.46
C PRO A 114 -41.82 -4.87 -33.95
N TYR A 115 -40.73 -4.95 -34.70
CA TYR A 115 -40.66 -4.61 -36.14
C TYR A 115 -40.77 -5.82 -37.07
N GLU A 116 -40.73 -7.03 -36.55
CA GLU A 116 -40.80 -8.27 -37.29
C GLU A 116 -42.25 -8.75 -37.50
N ASN A 117 -42.49 -9.47 -38.59
CA ASN A 117 -43.79 -10.04 -39.00
C ASN A 117 -44.92 -8.99 -39.12
N ARG A 118 -44.56 -7.76 -39.53
CA ARG A 118 -45.54 -6.68 -39.79
C ARG A 118 -45.13 -5.78 -40.96
N SER A 119 -46.11 -4.98 -41.42
CA SER A 119 -45.82 -3.91 -42.40
C SER A 119 -45.28 -2.68 -41.67
N VAL A 120 -44.14 -2.17 -42.11
CA VAL A 120 -43.45 -0.99 -41.56
C VAL A 120 -43.23 0.05 -42.67
N THR A 121 -43.03 1.30 -42.25
CA THR A 121 -42.58 2.37 -43.13
C THR A 121 -41.07 2.51 -43.10
N PHE A 122 -40.47 3.23 -44.05
CA PHE A 122 -39.04 3.53 -44.02
C PHE A 122 -38.67 4.41 -42.80
N GLU A 123 -39.58 5.30 -42.38
CA GLU A 123 -39.40 6.12 -41.15
C GLU A 123 -39.29 5.25 -39.89
N GLU A 124 -40.16 4.23 -39.76
CA GLU A 124 -40.07 3.28 -38.62
C GLU A 124 -38.73 2.53 -38.61
N LEU A 125 -38.10 2.24 -39.76
CA LEU A 125 -36.75 1.65 -39.81
C LEU A 125 -35.67 2.64 -39.43
N LEU A 126 -35.81 3.92 -39.77
CA LEU A 126 -34.89 4.96 -39.28
C LEU A 126 -34.99 5.17 -37.78
N GLU A 127 -36.23 5.06 -37.24
CA GLU A 127 -36.44 5.06 -35.77
C GLU A 127 -35.76 3.87 -35.09
N LEU A 128 -35.91 2.65 -35.64
CA LEU A 128 -35.24 1.46 -35.14
C LEU A 128 -33.70 1.62 -35.19
N ARG A 129 -33.16 2.09 -36.33
CA ARG A 129 -31.72 2.41 -36.43
C ARG A 129 -31.28 3.39 -35.34
N SER A 130 -32.08 4.47 -35.16
CA SER A 130 -31.77 5.48 -34.15
C SER A 130 -31.85 4.92 -32.72
N ALA A 131 -32.81 4.04 -32.45
CA ALA A 131 -32.93 3.34 -31.18
C ALA A 131 -31.71 2.44 -30.88
N ILE A 132 -31.18 1.76 -31.92
CA ILE A 132 -29.94 0.97 -31.79
C ILE A 132 -28.75 1.89 -31.45
N ILE A 133 -28.61 3.03 -32.16
CA ILE A 133 -27.54 4.01 -31.88
C ILE A 133 -27.64 4.50 -30.42
N GLN A 134 -28.85 4.88 -29.97
CA GLN A 134 -29.10 5.35 -28.62
C GLN A 134 -28.79 4.27 -27.56
N LEU A 135 -29.03 2.98 -27.90
CA LEU A 135 -28.67 1.87 -27.02
C LEU A 135 -27.13 1.79 -26.82
N TYR A 136 -26.36 1.96 -27.91
CA TYR A 136 -24.89 2.02 -27.83
C TYR A 136 -24.41 3.22 -26.97
N ILE A 137 -24.94 4.42 -27.23
CA ILE A 137 -24.63 5.65 -26.50
C ILE A 137 -24.95 5.50 -25.01
N LYS A 138 -26.12 4.96 -24.66
CA LYS A 138 -26.52 4.71 -23.27
C LYS A 138 -25.55 3.78 -22.53
N ASN A 139 -24.97 2.81 -23.26
CA ASN A 139 -23.98 1.89 -22.73
C ASN A 139 -22.53 2.39 -22.89
N ARG A 140 -22.35 3.71 -23.15
CA ARG A 140 -21.04 4.37 -23.27
C ARG A 140 -20.19 3.98 -24.48
N TYR A 141 -20.79 3.43 -25.52
CA TYR A 141 -20.13 3.15 -26.80
C TYR A 141 -20.38 4.30 -27.79
N ILE A 142 -19.97 5.52 -27.41
CA ILE A 142 -20.33 6.78 -28.12
C ILE A 142 -19.80 6.91 -29.53
N THR A 143 -18.78 6.10 -29.89
CA THR A 143 -18.16 6.09 -31.23
C THR A 143 -18.73 5.02 -32.16
N SER A 144 -19.71 4.25 -31.67
CA SER A 144 -20.41 3.23 -32.46
C SER A 144 -21.66 3.81 -33.12
N GLY A 145 -21.95 3.35 -34.32
CA GLY A 145 -23.10 3.78 -35.11
C GLY A 145 -23.81 2.63 -35.79
N ALA A 146 -24.96 2.93 -36.41
CA ALA A 146 -25.67 1.99 -37.25
C ALA A 146 -26.21 2.69 -38.49
N PHE A 147 -26.29 1.96 -39.61
CA PHE A 147 -26.84 2.46 -40.84
C PHE A 147 -27.61 1.36 -41.57
N LEU A 148 -28.53 1.78 -42.45
CA LEU A 148 -29.21 0.89 -43.37
C LEU A 148 -28.37 0.83 -44.66
N PRO A 149 -27.83 -0.36 -45.05
CA PRO A 149 -27.11 -0.50 -46.30
C PRO A 149 -27.94 -0.07 -47.50
N ASN A 150 -27.34 0.65 -48.45
CA ASN A 150 -28.02 1.04 -49.67
C ASN A 150 -28.32 -0.19 -50.56
N ASN A 151 -29.39 -0.13 -51.38
CA ASN A 151 -29.76 -1.15 -52.36
C ASN A 151 -30.04 -2.54 -51.74
N GLN A 152 -30.70 -2.59 -50.59
CA GLN A 152 -31.20 -3.86 -50.05
C GLN A 152 -32.36 -4.40 -50.88
N ASP A 153 -32.34 -5.71 -51.13
CA ASP A 153 -33.50 -6.40 -51.71
C ASP A 153 -34.54 -6.68 -50.61
N LEU A 154 -35.54 -5.79 -50.53
CA LEU A 154 -36.62 -5.91 -49.55
C LEU A 154 -37.69 -6.93 -49.98
N SER A 155 -37.62 -7.49 -51.22
CA SER A 155 -38.56 -8.49 -51.70
C SER A 155 -38.49 -9.80 -50.92
N SER A 156 -37.37 -10.08 -50.28
CA SER A 156 -37.18 -11.25 -49.37
C SER A 156 -37.85 -11.09 -48.00
N GLY A 157 -38.40 -9.91 -47.68
CA GLY A 157 -38.93 -9.58 -46.36
C GLY A 157 -37.87 -9.45 -45.27
N THR A 158 -36.58 -9.50 -45.59
CA THR A 158 -35.47 -9.33 -44.65
C THR A 158 -34.83 -7.95 -44.78
N VAL A 159 -34.81 -7.19 -43.70
CA VAL A 159 -34.10 -5.91 -43.61
C VAL A 159 -32.80 -6.07 -42.84
N LYS A 160 -31.70 -5.56 -43.36
CA LYS A 160 -30.39 -5.56 -42.72
C LYS A 160 -30.09 -4.18 -42.16
N ILE A 161 -29.65 -4.14 -40.88
CA ILE A 161 -29.09 -2.97 -40.24
C ILE A 161 -27.62 -3.28 -39.95
N GLN A 162 -26.72 -2.47 -40.48
CA GLN A 162 -25.30 -2.64 -40.27
C GLN A 162 -24.87 -1.77 -39.07
N VAL A 163 -24.37 -2.39 -38.03
CA VAL A 163 -23.68 -1.72 -36.92
C VAL A 163 -22.21 -1.60 -37.25
N VAL A 164 -21.63 -0.43 -36.95
CA VAL A 164 -20.20 -0.17 -36.98
C VAL A 164 -19.78 0.13 -35.55
N GLU A 165 -19.16 -0.84 -34.94
CA GLU A 165 -18.63 -0.67 -33.60
C GLU A 165 -17.37 0.17 -33.64
N GLY A 166 -17.29 1.17 -32.73
CA GLY A 166 -16.16 2.07 -32.65
C GLY A 166 -14.90 1.37 -32.19
N GLU A 167 -13.79 1.56 -32.87
CA GLU A 167 -12.47 1.07 -32.49
C GLU A 167 -11.42 2.18 -32.49
N LEU A 168 -10.30 1.95 -31.80
CA LEU A 168 -9.18 2.86 -31.84
C LEU A 168 -8.23 2.47 -32.98
N GLU A 169 -8.01 3.40 -33.93
CA GLU A 169 -7.06 3.21 -35.01
C GLU A 169 -5.62 3.38 -34.53
N ARG A 170 -5.36 4.41 -33.72
CA ARG A 170 -4.03 4.68 -33.13
C ARG A 170 -4.13 5.62 -31.92
N ILE A 171 -3.09 5.60 -31.11
CA ILE A 171 -2.87 6.52 -30.00
C ILE A 171 -1.68 7.42 -30.37
N GLU A 172 -1.88 8.72 -30.38
CA GLU A 172 -0.85 9.73 -30.58
C GLU A 172 -0.49 10.33 -29.23
N ILE A 173 0.77 10.18 -28.79
CA ILE A 173 1.25 10.60 -27.48
C ILE A 173 2.29 11.70 -27.68
N GLY A 174 2.05 12.88 -27.07
CA GLY A 174 2.95 14.02 -27.08
C GLY A 174 3.29 14.50 -25.66
N GLY A 175 4.29 15.37 -25.57
CA GLY A 175 4.70 16.03 -24.31
C GLY A 175 5.61 15.21 -23.41
N LEU A 176 6.08 14.02 -23.85
CA LEU A 176 7.03 13.20 -23.12
C LEU A 176 8.48 13.69 -23.35
N ASN A 177 9.28 13.72 -22.27
CA ASN A 177 10.68 14.09 -22.32
C ASN A 177 11.60 12.92 -21.94
N ARG A 178 11.32 12.25 -20.83
CA ARG A 178 12.12 11.15 -20.26
C ARG A 178 11.35 9.84 -20.24
N LEU A 179 10.05 9.91 -19.97
CA LEU A 179 9.19 8.73 -19.90
C LEU A 179 9.02 8.14 -21.31
N ARG A 180 9.25 6.86 -21.45
CA ARG A 180 9.09 6.18 -22.74
C ARG A 180 7.62 6.10 -23.13
N GLU A 181 7.33 6.34 -24.39
CA GLU A 181 5.98 6.27 -24.94
C GLU A 181 5.29 4.93 -24.65
N GLY A 182 6.03 3.82 -24.72
CA GLY A 182 5.52 2.48 -24.43
C GLY A 182 4.98 2.31 -23.00
N TYR A 183 5.47 3.10 -22.02
CA TYR A 183 4.93 3.10 -20.66
C TYR A 183 3.48 3.58 -20.62
N VAL A 184 3.18 4.67 -21.32
CA VAL A 184 1.85 5.27 -21.40
C VAL A 184 0.95 4.43 -22.32
N ARG A 185 1.44 4.11 -23.52
CA ARG A 185 0.70 3.36 -24.55
C ARG A 185 0.17 2.04 -24.01
N SER A 186 1.02 1.22 -23.39
CA SER A 186 0.62 -0.09 -22.89
C SER A 186 -0.47 -0.04 -21.81
N ARG A 187 -0.52 1.03 -21.01
CA ARG A 187 -1.57 1.23 -19.99
C ARG A 187 -2.89 1.62 -20.58
N LEU A 188 -2.88 2.46 -21.62
CA LEU A 188 -4.08 2.88 -22.35
C LEU A 188 -4.66 1.72 -23.15
N GLU A 189 -3.82 0.91 -23.79
CA GLU A 189 -4.25 -0.26 -24.57
C GLU A 189 -5.08 -1.25 -23.75
N LEU A 190 -4.93 -1.29 -22.41
CA LEU A 190 -5.80 -2.10 -21.53
C LEU A 190 -7.27 -1.65 -21.57
N ALA A 191 -7.56 -0.42 -21.94
CA ALA A 191 -8.90 0.17 -21.94
C ALA A 191 -9.48 0.36 -23.38
N THR A 192 -8.73 0.00 -24.43
CA THR A 192 -9.06 0.30 -25.83
C THR A 192 -9.55 -0.92 -26.61
N SER A 193 -10.21 -1.86 -25.93
CA SER A 193 -10.86 -3.00 -26.60
C SER A 193 -12.01 -2.55 -27.52
N THR A 194 -12.23 -3.27 -28.63
CA THR A 194 -13.38 -3.06 -29.53
C THR A 194 -14.61 -3.79 -28.98
N PRO A 195 -15.78 -3.11 -28.91
CA PRO A 195 -16.01 -1.70 -29.19
C PRO A 195 -15.43 -0.79 -28.09
N LEU A 196 -14.99 0.43 -28.50
CA LEU A 196 -14.42 1.41 -27.59
C LEU A 196 -15.46 1.92 -26.60
N ASN A 197 -15.19 1.71 -25.31
CA ASN A 197 -16.05 2.15 -24.22
C ASN A 197 -15.49 3.42 -23.57
N GLN A 198 -16.26 4.51 -23.61
CA GLN A 198 -15.88 5.81 -23.06
C GLN A 198 -15.51 5.74 -21.58
N GLN A 199 -16.30 5.04 -20.75
CA GLN A 199 -16.05 4.95 -19.31
C GLN A 199 -14.70 4.26 -19.01
N ARG A 200 -14.38 3.18 -19.71
CA ARG A 200 -13.07 2.48 -19.55
C ARG A 200 -11.91 3.39 -19.96
N LEU A 201 -12.09 4.17 -21.02
CA LEU A 201 -11.07 5.12 -21.46
C LEU A 201 -10.87 6.23 -20.44
N GLU A 202 -11.95 6.81 -19.90
CA GLU A 202 -11.91 7.82 -18.85
C GLU A 202 -11.24 7.29 -17.58
N GLU A 203 -11.56 6.06 -17.15
CA GLU A 203 -10.90 5.41 -16.02
C GLU A 203 -9.38 5.22 -16.24
N ALA A 204 -8.97 4.85 -17.47
CA ALA A 204 -7.55 4.72 -17.81
C ALA A 204 -6.81 6.07 -17.80
N LEU A 205 -7.46 7.13 -18.31
CA LEU A 205 -6.93 8.51 -18.24
C LEU A 205 -6.83 9.01 -16.81
N GLN A 206 -7.83 8.73 -15.96
CA GLN A 206 -7.76 9.03 -14.52
C GLN A 206 -6.61 8.31 -13.83
N LEU A 207 -6.39 7.03 -14.15
CA LEU A 207 -5.27 6.27 -13.60
C LEU A 207 -3.91 6.84 -14.06
N LEU A 208 -3.81 7.37 -15.28
CA LEU A 208 -2.63 8.10 -15.73
C LEU A 208 -2.47 9.43 -15.00
N GLN A 209 -3.55 10.17 -14.74
CA GLN A 209 -3.50 11.42 -13.99
C GLN A 209 -3.11 11.20 -12.51
N LEU A 210 -3.40 10.02 -11.95
CA LEU A 210 -2.98 9.61 -10.61
C LEU A 210 -1.57 9.00 -10.57
N ASP A 211 -0.91 8.85 -11.73
CA ASP A 211 0.46 8.34 -11.80
C ASP A 211 1.44 9.45 -11.35
N PRO A 212 2.31 9.18 -10.33
CA PRO A 212 3.24 10.19 -9.83
C PRO A 212 4.23 10.71 -10.87
N LEU A 213 4.40 10.04 -12.00
CA LEU A 213 5.26 10.47 -13.10
C LEU A 213 4.61 11.52 -14.00
N ILE A 214 3.31 11.77 -13.85
CA ILE A 214 2.50 12.60 -14.74
C ILE A 214 1.84 13.72 -13.94
N GLU A 215 2.16 14.96 -14.29
CA GLU A 215 1.57 16.14 -13.67
C GLU A 215 0.19 16.45 -14.26
N ARG A 216 0.05 16.30 -15.61
CA ARG A 216 -1.20 16.62 -16.32
C ARG A 216 -1.42 15.71 -17.52
N VAL A 217 -2.68 15.35 -17.74
CA VAL A 217 -3.15 14.59 -18.90
C VAL A 217 -4.22 15.39 -19.62
N ASN A 218 -4.01 15.71 -20.91
CA ASN A 218 -5.03 16.26 -21.80
C ASN A 218 -5.28 15.23 -22.91
N ALA A 219 -6.52 14.83 -23.12
CA ALA A 219 -6.89 13.82 -24.08
C ALA A 219 -8.01 14.31 -25.01
N GLU A 220 -7.88 14.01 -26.31
CA GLU A 220 -8.86 14.29 -27.34
C GLU A 220 -9.12 13.03 -28.15
N LEU A 221 -10.39 12.68 -28.32
CA LEU A 221 -10.82 11.60 -29.20
C LEU A 221 -11.33 12.22 -30.50
N THR A 222 -10.71 11.88 -31.63
CA THR A 222 -11.08 12.42 -32.96
C THR A 222 -11.44 11.29 -33.92
N ALA A 223 -12.16 11.62 -34.99
CA ALA A 223 -12.45 10.68 -36.07
C ALA A 223 -11.16 10.20 -36.74
N GLY A 224 -11.10 8.92 -37.07
CA GLY A 224 -10.02 8.30 -37.82
C GLY A 224 -10.22 8.31 -39.33
N SER A 225 -9.52 7.42 -40.03
CA SER A 225 -9.49 7.34 -41.47
C SER A 225 -10.79 6.83 -42.11
N THR A 226 -11.58 6.06 -41.39
CA THR A 226 -12.84 5.45 -41.84
C THR A 226 -13.91 5.51 -40.76
N PRO A 227 -15.22 5.42 -41.11
CA PRO A 227 -16.29 5.37 -40.12
C PRO A 227 -16.07 4.27 -39.09
N GLY A 228 -16.30 4.60 -37.82
CA GLY A 228 -16.05 3.70 -36.70
C GLY A 228 -14.61 3.70 -36.17
N ARG A 229 -13.63 4.20 -36.92
CA ARG A 229 -12.25 4.35 -36.46
C ARG A 229 -12.03 5.69 -35.78
N ASN A 230 -11.26 5.69 -34.71
CA ASN A 230 -10.98 6.85 -33.87
C ASN A 230 -9.50 6.98 -33.60
N ILE A 231 -9.03 8.20 -33.42
CA ILE A 231 -7.65 8.52 -33.02
C ILE A 231 -7.72 9.15 -31.65
N LEU A 232 -6.98 8.58 -30.69
CA LEU A 232 -6.81 9.15 -29.36
C LEU A 232 -5.52 9.96 -29.34
N ARG A 233 -5.64 11.28 -29.22
CA ARG A 233 -4.52 12.21 -29.02
C ARG A 233 -4.37 12.52 -27.56
N ILE A 234 -3.17 12.33 -27.02
CA ILE A 234 -2.87 12.61 -25.62
C ILE A 234 -1.65 13.53 -25.56
N ASN A 235 -1.80 14.62 -24.84
CA ASN A 235 -0.70 15.51 -24.52
C ASN A 235 -0.44 15.48 -23.01
N LEU A 236 0.77 15.04 -22.62
CA LEU A 236 1.17 14.83 -21.24
C LEU A 236 2.17 15.90 -20.81
N LYS A 237 2.12 16.25 -19.52
CA LYS A 237 3.19 16.95 -18.83
C LYS A 237 3.75 16.02 -17.77
N GLU A 238 5.06 15.71 -17.87
CA GLU A 238 5.75 14.90 -16.88
C GLU A 238 5.91 15.68 -15.56
N ALA A 239 5.77 14.98 -14.43
CA ALA A 239 6.07 15.51 -13.12
C ALA A 239 7.61 15.63 -12.94
N PRO A 240 8.08 16.49 -12.00
CA PRO A 240 9.48 16.50 -11.61
C PRO A 240 9.94 15.10 -11.19
N ALA A 241 11.08 14.67 -11.69
CA ALA A 241 11.57 13.32 -11.43
C ALA A 241 12.58 13.25 -10.27
N PHE A 242 13.27 14.33 -9.99
CA PHE A 242 14.26 14.40 -8.92
C PHE A 242 13.63 14.97 -7.66
N HIS A 243 13.83 14.29 -6.53
CA HIS A 243 13.38 14.72 -5.23
C HIS A 243 14.48 14.59 -4.21
N SER A 244 14.60 15.58 -3.32
CA SER A 244 15.51 15.53 -2.18
C SER A 244 14.79 16.01 -0.93
N ALA A 245 15.15 15.46 0.22
CA ALA A 245 14.65 15.90 1.50
C ALA A 245 15.76 15.83 2.56
N ILE A 246 15.74 16.82 3.47
CA ILE A 246 16.51 16.80 4.70
C ILE A 246 15.51 16.73 5.84
N VAL A 247 15.70 15.76 6.75
CA VAL A 247 14.82 15.56 7.89
C VAL A 247 15.65 15.60 9.16
N LEU A 248 15.16 16.33 10.14
CA LEU A 248 15.66 16.33 11.52
C LEU A 248 14.50 15.92 12.43
N ASP A 249 14.63 14.83 13.14
CA ASP A 249 13.60 14.31 14.04
C ASP A 249 14.22 13.67 15.28
N ASN A 250 13.37 13.29 16.25
CA ASN A 250 13.78 12.52 17.42
C ASN A 250 13.04 11.20 17.54
N ASN A 251 12.85 10.51 16.40
CA ASN A 251 12.05 9.29 16.31
C ASN A 251 12.86 8.00 16.55
N GLN A 252 14.19 8.09 16.75
CA GLN A 252 15.02 6.92 17.08
C GLN A 252 14.99 6.61 18.58
N SER A 253 15.36 5.36 18.95
CA SER A 253 15.46 4.99 20.35
C SER A 253 16.49 5.88 21.09
N PRO A 254 16.17 6.38 22.29
CA PRO A 254 17.14 7.09 23.13
C PRO A 254 18.42 6.32 23.39
N SER A 255 18.37 4.99 23.39
CA SER A 255 19.54 4.11 23.62
C SER A 255 20.66 4.30 22.59
N ILE A 256 20.32 4.73 21.37
CA ILE A 256 21.27 5.03 20.28
C ILE A 256 21.27 6.52 19.89
N GLY A 257 20.64 7.36 20.70
CA GLY A 257 20.46 8.78 20.42
C GLY A 257 19.17 9.04 19.64
N SER A 258 18.18 9.66 20.30
CA SER A 258 16.86 9.86 19.70
C SER A 258 16.86 10.84 18.52
N VAL A 259 17.74 11.85 18.54
CA VAL A 259 17.79 12.87 17.49
C VAL A 259 18.55 12.37 16.28
N GLN A 260 17.84 12.28 15.13
CA GLN A 260 18.39 11.84 13.85
C GLN A 260 18.38 12.99 12.85
N GLY A 261 19.51 13.21 12.18
CA GLY A 261 19.57 13.94 10.93
C GLY A 261 19.59 12.96 9.76
N SER A 262 18.74 13.15 8.75
CA SER A 262 18.77 12.30 7.56
C SER A 262 18.64 13.10 6.27
N VAL A 263 19.26 12.55 5.21
CA VAL A 263 19.16 13.05 3.83
C VAL A 263 18.61 11.95 2.97
N GLN A 264 17.58 12.28 2.21
CA GLN A 264 16.94 11.39 1.25
C GLN A 264 17.03 11.99 -0.14
N VAL A 265 17.41 11.19 -1.12
CA VAL A 265 17.42 11.54 -2.54
C VAL A 265 16.69 10.46 -3.30
N SER A 266 15.80 10.85 -4.19
CA SER A 266 15.13 9.91 -5.08
C SER A 266 15.00 10.47 -6.49
N HIS A 267 14.93 9.54 -7.44
CA HIS A 267 14.68 9.84 -8.83
C HIS A 267 13.58 8.92 -9.35
N ASP A 268 12.46 9.51 -9.71
CA ASP A 268 11.35 8.84 -10.35
C ASP A 268 11.61 8.83 -11.87
N ASN A 269 11.58 7.63 -12.48
CA ASN A 269 11.89 7.43 -13.90
C ASN A 269 13.38 7.63 -14.25
N LEU A 270 14.29 6.91 -13.57
CA LEU A 270 15.74 7.00 -13.76
C LEU A 270 16.17 6.56 -15.17
N LEU A 271 15.62 5.44 -15.67
CA LEU A 271 15.95 4.83 -16.97
C LEU A 271 14.88 5.04 -18.05
N GLY A 272 13.81 5.76 -17.75
CA GLY A 272 12.71 6.04 -18.69
C GLY A 272 11.60 5.00 -18.72
N PHE A 273 11.65 3.97 -17.90
CA PHE A 273 10.62 2.92 -17.82
C PHE A 273 9.57 3.17 -16.73
N GLY A 274 9.64 4.30 -16.02
CA GLY A 274 8.85 4.56 -14.82
C GLY A 274 9.45 3.88 -13.58
N ASP A 275 10.72 3.60 -13.60
CA ASP A 275 11.51 3.03 -12.52
C ASP A 275 11.85 4.10 -11.47
N ARG A 276 11.96 3.71 -10.22
CA ARG A 276 12.28 4.62 -9.11
C ARG A 276 13.49 4.12 -8.35
N ALA A 277 14.47 5.00 -8.16
CA ALA A 277 15.60 4.80 -7.27
C ALA A 277 15.52 5.77 -6.09
N SER A 278 15.81 5.30 -4.89
CA SER A 278 15.97 6.16 -3.71
C SER A 278 17.12 5.71 -2.84
N VAL A 279 17.81 6.68 -2.25
CA VAL A 279 18.88 6.49 -1.27
C VAL A 279 18.60 7.39 -0.07
N GLN A 280 18.70 6.84 1.12
CA GLN A 280 18.62 7.58 2.36
C GLN A 280 19.84 7.27 3.22
N TYR A 281 20.42 8.30 3.82
CA TYR A 281 21.40 8.20 4.88
C TYR A 281 20.87 8.92 6.11
N GLY A 282 20.91 8.27 7.25
CA GLY A 282 20.47 8.80 8.54
C GLY A 282 21.55 8.59 9.60
N ARG A 283 21.70 9.57 10.48
CA ARG A 283 22.69 9.52 11.57
C ARG A 283 22.14 10.07 12.87
N THR A 284 22.42 9.35 13.96
CA THR A 284 22.28 9.85 15.34
C THR A 284 23.65 9.87 16.03
N GLU A 285 23.70 10.08 17.34
CA GLU A 285 24.93 9.95 18.13
C GLU A 285 25.47 8.52 18.11
N GLY A 286 24.60 7.51 18.10
CA GLY A 286 24.93 6.10 18.17
C GLY A 286 24.45 5.26 16.99
N LEU A 287 23.98 5.83 15.87
CA LEU A 287 23.48 5.08 14.71
C LEU A 287 23.97 5.71 13.40
N ASP A 288 24.47 4.89 12.51
CA ASP A 288 24.61 5.17 11.08
C ASP A 288 23.70 4.23 10.29
N LEU A 289 22.76 4.79 9.48
CA LEU A 289 21.75 4.06 8.75
C LEU A 289 21.85 4.38 7.25
N TYR A 290 21.86 3.35 6.41
CA TYR A 290 21.79 3.44 4.96
C TYR A 290 20.59 2.66 4.45
N ASP A 291 19.77 3.25 3.58
CA ASP A 291 18.66 2.59 2.91
C ASP A 291 18.70 2.89 1.42
N ILE A 292 18.74 1.85 0.61
CA ILE A 292 18.77 1.93 -0.86
C ILE A 292 17.60 1.13 -1.38
N ASN A 293 16.79 1.75 -2.23
CA ASN A 293 15.60 1.13 -2.79
C ASN A 293 15.54 1.37 -4.30
N TYR A 294 15.23 0.33 -5.08
CA TYR A 294 15.02 0.41 -6.51
C TYR A 294 13.78 -0.37 -6.92
N THR A 295 12.86 0.29 -7.61
CA THR A 295 11.58 -0.28 -8.06
C THR A 295 11.46 -0.17 -9.56
N ILE A 296 11.13 -1.28 -10.23
CA ILE A 296 10.93 -1.35 -11.68
C ILE A 296 9.50 -1.83 -11.96
N PRO A 297 8.68 -1.08 -12.71
CA PRO A 297 7.42 -1.59 -13.23
C PRO A 297 7.69 -2.64 -14.32
N VAL A 298 7.03 -3.79 -14.25
CA VAL A 298 7.30 -4.93 -15.15
C VAL A 298 6.15 -5.20 -16.13
N ASN A 299 4.98 -4.56 -15.94
CA ASN A 299 3.85 -4.71 -16.85
C ASN A 299 2.91 -3.50 -16.83
N ALA A 300 2.00 -3.44 -17.81
CA ALA A 300 1.02 -2.37 -17.97
C ALA A 300 -0.01 -2.26 -16.83
N ARG A 301 -0.24 -3.35 -16.07
CA ARG A 301 -1.10 -3.36 -14.88
C ARG A 301 -0.40 -2.90 -13.61
N ASN A 302 0.74 -2.21 -13.73
CA ASN A 302 1.58 -1.73 -12.64
C ASN A 302 2.09 -2.84 -11.70
N GLY A 303 2.30 -4.05 -12.23
CA GLY A 303 3.15 -5.02 -11.57
C GLY A 303 4.55 -4.45 -11.44
N ALA A 304 5.16 -4.55 -10.26
CA ALA A 304 6.46 -3.96 -9.97
C ALA A 304 7.37 -4.92 -9.20
N LEU A 305 8.64 -4.92 -9.54
CA LEU A 305 9.70 -5.60 -8.81
C LEU A 305 10.48 -4.55 -8.02
N ASN A 306 10.63 -4.81 -6.72
CA ASN A 306 11.33 -3.93 -5.79
C ASN A 306 12.54 -4.65 -5.20
N PHE A 307 13.68 -3.94 -5.17
CA PHE A 307 14.91 -4.35 -4.52
C PHE A 307 15.24 -3.34 -3.42
N ARG A 308 15.52 -3.81 -2.20
CA ARG A 308 15.92 -2.96 -1.08
C ARG A 308 17.15 -3.53 -0.39
N TYR A 309 18.06 -2.65 -0.05
CA TYR A 309 19.18 -2.89 0.84
C TYR A 309 19.13 -1.89 1.99
N ASN A 310 19.13 -2.38 3.21
CA ASN A 310 19.20 -1.57 4.41
C ASN A 310 20.37 -2.05 5.27
N ASN A 311 21.15 -1.11 5.80
CA ASN A 311 22.28 -1.38 6.70
C ASN A 311 22.27 -0.38 7.83
N GLY A 312 22.35 -0.87 9.06
CA GLY A 312 22.44 -0.09 10.29
C GLY A 312 23.63 -0.55 11.12
N ASP A 313 24.44 0.40 11.56
CA ASP A 313 25.49 0.21 12.56
C ASP A 313 25.11 1.07 13.78
N SER A 314 24.85 0.42 14.92
CA SER A 314 24.41 1.10 16.12
C SER A 314 25.29 0.78 17.33
N ARG A 315 25.41 1.78 18.21
CA ARG A 315 26.10 1.68 19.50
C ARG A 315 25.23 2.29 20.58
N ILE A 316 25.04 1.56 21.67
CA ILE A 316 24.31 2.07 22.83
C ILE A 316 25.15 3.14 23.53
N ILE A 317 24.56 4.33 23.73
CA ILE A 317 25.21 5.52 24.27
C ILE A 317 24.75 5.85 25.69
N GLU A 318 23.74 5.17 26.21
CA GLU A 318 23.24 5.37 27.58
C GLU A 318 24.33 5.07 28.60
N ARG A 319 24.37 5.89 29.67
CA ARG A 319 25.48 5.88 30.64
C ARG A 319 25.71 4.54 31.32
N GLU A 320 24.64 3.80 31.61
CA GLU A 320 24.71 2.50 32.30
C GLU A 320 25.34 1.39 31.43
N PHE A 321 25.30 1.53 30.11
CA PHE A 321 25.88 0.57 29.14
C PHE A 321 27.22 1.02 28.58
N ARG A 322 27.68 2.23 28.89
CA ARG A 322 28.88 2.82 28.27
C ARG A 322 30.14 1.99 28.48
N ASP A 323 30.31 1.49 29.69
CA ASP A 323 31.50 0.69 30.08
C ASP A 323 31.48 -0.71 29.47
N ILE A 324 30.30 -1.18 29.06
CA ILE A 324 30.10 -2.48 28.42
C ILE A 324 30.35 -2.40 26.93
N GLY A 325 30.20 -1.22 26.31
CA GLY A 325 30.47 -1.01 24.90
C GLY A 325 29.61 -1.89 23.98
N ILE A 326 28.27 -1.83 24.14
CA ILE A 326 27.34 -2.62 23.35
C ILE A 326 27.20 -2.01 21.96
N ARG A 327 27.31 -2.85 20.92
CA ARG A 327 27.17 -2.47 19.51
C ARG A 327 26.31 -3.50 18.78
N SER A 328 25.58 -3.07 17.75
CA SER A 328 24.80 -3.95 16.89
C SER A 328 24.94 -3.53 15.41
N GLU A 329 25.13 -4.50 14.54
CA GLU A 329 25.10 -4.35 13.08
C GLU A 329 23.88 -5.06 12.54
N THR A 330 23.12 -4.39 11.67
CA THR A 330 21.95 -4.97 11.00
C THR A 330 22.07 -4.83 9.49
N GLN A 331 21.73 -5.88 8.76
CA GLN A 331 21.69 -5.87 7.29
C GLN A 331 20.41 -6.56 6.81
N THR A 332 19.74 -5.94 5.85
CA THR A 332 18.55 -6.50 5.23
C THR A 332 18.65 -6.39 3.72
N TYR A 333 18.46 -7.50 3.03
CA TYR A 333 18.29 -7.59 1.59
C TYR A 333 16.88 -8.06 1.31
N SER A 334 16.12 -7.31 0.50
CA SER A 334 14.75 -7.65 0.16
C SER A 334 14.53 -7.62 -1.34
N VAL A 335 13.81 -8.60 -1.84
CA VAL A 335 13.27 -8.63 -3.20
C VAL A 335 11.77 -8.87 -3.10
N ASN A 336 10.97 -7.98 -3.65
CA ASN A 336 9.51 -8.08 -3.58
C ASN A 336 8.87 -7.82 -4.94
N PHE A 337 8.00 -8.73 -5.36
CA PHE A 337 7.14 -8.56 -6.53
C PHE A 337 5.72 -8.23 -6.06
N ARG A 338 5.20 -7.09 -6.52
CA ARG A 338 3.83 -6.63 -6.23
C ARG A 338 3.04 -6.56 -7.52
N GLN A 339 1.84 -7.17 -7.53
CA GLN A 339 0.93 -7.16 -8.68
C GLN A 339 -0.46 -6.67 -8.26
N PRO A 340 -0.88 -5.47 -8.70
CA PRO A 340 -2.29 -5.10 -8.64
C PRO A 340 -3.13 -6.06 -9.48
N ILE A 341 -4.14 -6.67 -8.86
CA ILE A 341 -5.12 -7.56 -9.50
C ILE A 341 -6.31 -6.72 -9.99
N THR A 342 -6.78 -5.81 -9.12
CA THR A 342 -7.78 -4.81 -9.46
C THR A 342 -7.19 -3.44 -9.21
N ARG A 343 -7.31 -2.54 -10.20
CA ARG A 343 -6.90 -1.14 -10.06
C ARG A 343 -7.86 -0.27 -10.83
N THR A 344 -8.58 0.56 -10.10
CA THR A 344 -9.44 1.64 -10.61
C THR A 344 -9.06 2.94 -9.89
N PRO A 345 -9.55 4.10 -10.32
CA PRO A 345 -9.27 5.36 -9.63
C PRO A 345 -9.64 5.35 -8.14
N THR A 346 -10.65 4.57 -7.75
CA THR A 346 -11.16 4.52 -6.37
C THR A 346 -10.75 3.28 -5.60
N ARG A 347 -10.38 2.17 -6.26
CA ARG A 347 -10.10 0.90 -5.60
C ARG A 347 -8.84 0.25 -6.11
N GLU A 348 -8.08 -0.31 -5.19
CA GLU A 348 -6.95 -1.15 -5.53
C GLU A 348 -6.93 -2.40 -4.65
N PHE A 349 -6.73 -3.55 -5.28
CA PHE A 349 -6.39 -4.80 -4.60
C PHE A 349 -5.13 -5.37 -5.24
N ALA A 350 -4.10 -5.59 -4.44
CA ALA A 350 -2.81 -6.07 -4.91
C ALA A 350 -2.31 -7.26 -4.07
N LEU A 351 -1.61 -8.16 -4.73
CA LEU A 351 -0.87 -9.25 -4.10
C LEU A 351 0.62 -8.96 -4.18
N SER A 352 1.37 -9.35 -3.16
CA SER A 352 2.82 -9.27 -3.16
C SER A 352 3.45 -10.57 -2.68
N LEU A 353 4.59 -10.92 -3.27
CA LEU A 353 5.45 -12.01 -2.84
C LEU A 353 6.87 -11.48 -2.67
N GLY A 354 7.41 -11.61 -1.47
CA GLY A 354 8.73 -11.10 -1.11
C GLY A 354 9.63 -12.19 -0.54
N LEU A 355 10.93 -11.97 -0.65
CA LEU A 355 11.97 -12.72 0.00
C LEU A 355 12.90 -11.72 0.70
N ASP A 356 13.03 -11.85 2.01
CA ASP A 356 13.93 -11.06 2.84
C ASP A 356 15.04 -11.95 3.40
N ARG A 357 16.28 -11.49 3.30
CA ARG A 357 17.39 -12.02 4.06
C ARG A 357 17.87 -10.95 5.03
N ARG A 358 17.79 -11.24 6.32
CA ARG A 358 18.12 -10.32 7.40
C ARG A 358 19.18 -10.92 8.28
N ARG A 359 20.12 -10.06 8.71
CA ARG A 359 21.19 -10.41 9.64
C ARG A 359 21.27 -9.33 10.71
N SER A 360 21.42 -9.75 11.95
CA SER A 360 21.84 -8.91 13.07
C SER A 360 23.04 -9.53 13.74
N GLN A 361 24.00 -8.73 14.11
CA GLN A 361 25.17 -9.15 14.90
C GLN A 361 25.35 -8.20 16.06
N THR A 362 25.37 -8.73 17.27
CA THR A 362 25.57 -7.95 18.50
C THR A 362 26.95 -8.22 19.11
N TYR A 363 27.51 -7.17 19.72
CA TYR A 363 28.84 -7.19 20.32
C TYR A 363 28.80 -6.58 21.72
N ILE A 364 29.76 -7.01 22.53
CA ILE A 364 30.11 -6.43 23.84
C ILE A 364 31.58 -5.99 23.80
N LEU A 365 31.98 -5.04 24.61
CA LEU A 365 33.32 -4.46 24.62
C LEU A 365 33.76 -3.95 23.24
N ASN A 366 32.81 -3.38 22.49
CA ASN A 366 32.85 -2.84 21.11
C ASN A 366 32.95 -3.87 20.00
N ASP A 367 33.68 -4.97 20.15
CA ASP A 367 33.99 -5.89 19.02
C ASP A 367 33.88 -7.39 19.36
N ARG A 368 33.58 -7.72 20.62
CA ARG A 368 33.44 -9.12 21.03
C ARG A 368 32.03 -9.63 20.77
N PRO A 369 31.80 -10.60 19.87
CA PRO A 369 30.48 -11.17 19.61
C PRO A 369 29.84 -11.70 20.89
N PHE A 370 28.58 -11.32 21.16
CA PHE A 370 27.87 -11.69 22.38
C PHE A 370 26.35 -11.76 22.15
N SER A 371 25.68 -12.81 22.64
CA SER A 371 24.24 -12.98 22.59
C SER A 371 23.59 -12.45 23.87
N PHE A 372 22.77 -11.44 23.76
CA PHE A 372 22.02 -10.84 24.87
C PHE A 372 20.65 -11.50 25.06
N THR A 373 20.11 -12.15 24.03
CA THR A 373 18.83 -12.86 24.05
C THR A 373 19.01 -14.31 23.62
N GLU A 374 18.02 -15.15 23.90
CA GLU A 374 18.01 -16.52 23.41
C GLU A 374 17.84 -16.59 21.88
N GLY A 375 18.43 -17.59 21.27
CA GLY A 375 18.34 -17.86 19.82
C GLY A 375 19.60 -17.51 19.02
N PRO A 376 20.18 -16.29 19.12
CA PRO A 376 21.41 -15.96 18.43
C PRO A 376 22.63 -16.75 18.92
N GLU A 377 23.45 -17.27 18.02
CA GLU A 377 24.76 -17.84 18.36
C GLU A 377 25.87 -16.79 18.26
N LYS A 378 26.63 -16.58 19.33
CA LYS A 378 27.72 -15.57 19.37
C LYS A 378 27.22 -14.19 18.92
N GLY A 379 26.02 -13.82 19.31
CA GLY A 379 25.40 -12.55 18.94
C GLY A 379 24.85 -12.46 17.52
N GLU A 380 24.98 -13.50 16.69
CA GLU A 380 24.51 -13.48 15.31
C GLU A 380 23.13 -14.10 15.19
N SER A 381 22.20 -13.35 14.56
CA SER A 381 20.89 -13.81 14.11
C SER A 381 20.77 -13.64 12.61
N LYS A 382 20.35 -14.68 11.92
CA LYS A 382 20.05 -14.65 10.48
C LYS A 382 18.67 -15.22 10.24
N VAL A 383 17.84 -14.50 9.51
CA VAL A 383 16.52 -15.00 9.08
C VAL A 383 16.36 -14.86 7.57
N THR A 384 15.80 -15.89 6.97
CA THR A 384 15.34 -15.87 5.58
C THR A 384 13.84 -16.03 5.58
N VAL A 385 13.11 -15.04 5.07
CA VAL A 385 11.65 -14.96 5.24
C VAL A 385 10.98 -14.81 3.88
N ILE A 386 10.04 -15.69 3.59
CA ILE A 386 9.10 -15.53 2.49
C ILE A 386 7.89 -14.77 3.02
N ARG A 387 7.52 -13.66 2.36
CA ARG A 387 6.38 -12.84 2.74
C ARG A 387 5.33 -12.83 1.63
N PHE A 388 4.11 -13.19 1.97
CA PHE A 388 2.95 -13.06 1.09
C PHE A 388 2.00 -12.02 1.66
N SER A 389 1.73 -10.97 0.87
CA SER A 389 0.89 -9.85 1.32
C SER A 389 -0.30 -9.63 0.40
N GLN A 390 -1.40 -9.19 0.99
CA GLN A 390 -2.63 -8.75 0.35
C GLN A 390 -2.88 -7.31 0.79
N ASP A 391 -2.87 -6.38 -0.17
CA ASP A 391 -3.15 -4.97 0.07
C ASP A 391 -4.49 -4.61 -0.55
N TRP A 392 -5.34 -3.94 0.20
CA TRP A 392 -6.61 -3.41 -0.27
C TRP A 392 -6.77 -1.94 0.11
N VAL A 393 -7.22 -1.12 -0.84
CA VAL A 393 -7.52 0.29 -0.63
C VAL A 393 -8.82 0.64 -1.33
N ASP A 394 -9.70 1.37 -0.64
CA ASP A 394 -10.95 1.93 -1.16
C ASP A 394 -10.98 3.43 -0.86
N ARG A 395 -11.01 4.25 -1.92
CA ARG A 395 -11.01 5.72 -1.87
C ARG A 395 -12.38 6.24 -2.23
N GLY A 396 -13.17 6.58 -1.21
CA GLY A 396 -14.44 7.24 -1.39
C GLY A 396 -14.31 8.77 -1.26
N ARG A 397 -15.37 9.50 -1.59
CA ARG A 397 -15.39 10.98 -1.51
C ARG A 397 -15.17 11.53 -0.10
N ARG A 398 -15.50 10.78 0.94
CA ARG A 398 -15.42 11.21 2.34
C ARG A 398 -14.65 10.25 3.23
N ARG A 399 -14.15 9.15 2.69
CA ARG A 399 -13.39 8.17 3.45
C ARG A 399 -12.37 7.46 2.57
N VAL A 400 -11.24 7.11 3.16
CA VAL A 400 -10.27 6.15 2.63
C VAL A 400 -10.18 5.00 3.61
N LEU A 401 -10.35 3.79 3.12
CA LEU A 401 -10.10 2.55 3.86
C LEU A 401 -8.89 1.87 3.26
N ALA A 402 -7.99 1.44 4.10
CA ALA A 402 -6.84 0.64 3.68
C ALA A 402 -6.66 -0.55 4.61
N ALA A 403 -6.35 -1.70 4.06
CA ALA A 403 -6.06 -2.90 4.82
C ALA A 403 -4.88 -3.65 4.21
N ARG A 404 -4.08 -4.26 5.07
CA ARG A 404 -3.02 -5.20 4.70
C ARG A 404 -3.13 -6.45 5.55
N SER A 405 -2.97 -7.60 4.90
CA SER A 405 -2.76 -8.89 5.54
C SER A 405 -1.47 -9.48 4.99
N GLN A 406 -0.50 -9.77 5.86
CA GLN A 406 0.80 -10.33 5.47
C GLN A 406 1.07 -11.60 6.26
N PHE A 407 1.39 -12.66 5.55
CA PHE A 407 1.90 -13.91 6.09
C PHE A 407 3.41 -13.98 5.88
N SER A 408 4.15 -14.30 6.93
CA SER A 408 5.60 -14.44 6.91
C SER A 408 5.97 -15.86 7.31
N LEU A 409 6.81 -16.49 6.49
CA LEU A 409 7.33 -17.83 6.72
C LEU A 409 8.84 -17.78 6.78
N GLY A 410 9.41 -17.92 7.96
CA GLY A 410 10.84 -18.11 8.16
C GLY A 410 11.26 -19.50 7.71
N ILE A 411 12.29 -19.58 6.90
CA ILE A 411 12.77 -20.82 6.30
C ILE A 411 14.25 -21.04 6.59
N ASP A 412 14.66 -22.31 6.67
CA ASP A 412 16.06 -22.74 6.77
C ASP A 412 16.75 -22.63 5.40
N ALA A 413 17.17 -21.42 5.06
CA ALA A 413 17.89 -21.12 3.83
C ALA A 413 18.89 -19.97 4.05
N PHE A 414 19.95 -19.93 3.24
CA PHE A 414 20.99 -18.90 3.26
C PHE A 414 21.63 -18.69 4.64
N ASP A 415 21.97 -19.79 5.34
CA ASP A 415 22.55 -19.83 6.67
C ASP A 415 21.64 -19.20 7.75
N ALA A 416 20.31 -19.38 7.65
CA ALA A 416 19.39 -18.95 8.68
C ALA A 416 19.75 -19.59 10.02
N THR A 417 19.58 -18.85 11.11
CA THR A 417 19.75 -19.37 12.46
C THR A 417 18.71 -20.45 12.74
N VAL A 418 19.17 -21.67 12.94
CA VAL A 418 18.33 -22.85 13.22
C VAL A 418 18.75 -23.46 14.54
N ASN A 419 17.85 -23.49 15.50
CA ASN A 419 18.06 -24.05 16.82
C ASN A 419 17.22 -25.32 17.03
N ASN A 420 17.72 -26.25 17.83
CA ASN A 420 16.98 -27.47 18.15
C ASN A 420 15.85 -27.22 19.15
N THR A 421 15.97 -26.20 19.96
CA THR A 421 15.01 -25.79 20.99
C THR A 421 14.98 -24.27 21.08
N GLY A 422 13.84 -23.71 21.48
CA GLY A 422 13.70 -22.27 21.69
C GLY A 422 13.52 -21.47 20.41
N THR A 423 13.99 -20.24 20.43
CA THR A 423 13.84 -19.25 19.36
C THR A 423 14.75 -19.54 18.18
N ASP A 424 14.20 -19.61 16.98
CA ASP A 424 14.97 -19.84 15.75
C ASP A 424 14.42 -19.04 14.55
N GLY A 425 15.09 -19.15 13.40
CA GLY A 425 14.70 -18.46 12.16
C GLY A 425 13.56 -19.13 11.41
N ARG A 426 13.06 -20.29 11.86
CA ARG A 426 11.90 -20.99 11.28
C ARG A 426 10.67 -20.62 12.08
N PHE A 427 9.80 -19.82 11.48
CA PHE A 427 8.60 -19.35 12.14
C PHE A 427 7.49 -19.11 11.12
N PHE A 428 6.27 -18.96 11.63
CA PHE A 428 5.14 -18.45 10.91
C PHE A 428 4.56 -17.27 11.68
N SER A 429 4.33 -16.13 11.01
CA SER A 429 3.64 -14.99 11.61
C SER A 429 2.64 -14.38 10.63
N TRP A 430 1.61 -13.77 11.20
CA TRP A 430 0.63 -12.97 10.48
C TRP A 430 0.65 -11.54 11.00
N LEU A 431 0.72 -10.57 10.08
CA LEU A 431 0.57 -9.14 10.36
C LEU A 431 -0.69 -8.63 9.68
N GLY A 432 -1.61 -8.11 10.46
CA GLY A 432 -2.80 -7.41 9.99
C GLY A 432 -2.70 -5.91 10.28
N GLN A 433 -3.00 -5.09 9.29
CA GLN A 433 -3.06 -3.64 9.44
C GLN A 433 -4.35 -3.12 8.82
N PHE A 434 -5.01 -2.21 9.51
CA PHE A 434 -6.21 -1.53 9.02
C PHE A 434 -6.14 -0.04 9.33
N GLN A 435 -6.49 0.79 8.36
CA GLN A 435 -6.56 2.24 8.52
C GLN A 435 -7.83 2.80 7.89
N LEU A 436 -8.49 3.67 8.65
CA LEU A 436 -9.62 4.48 8.22
C LEU A 436 -9.21 5.96 8.29
N VAL A 437 -9.34 6.67 7.18
CA VAL A 437 -9.31 8.13 7.14
C VAL A 437 -10.72 8.60 6.76
N GLN A 438 -11.40 9.28 7.68
CA GLN A 438 -12.79 9.68 7.53
C GLN A 438 -12.95 11.19 7.69
N GLN A 439 -13.51 11.85 6.70
CA GLN A 439 -13.93 13.24 6.80
C GLN A 439 -15.17 13.33 7.70
N LEU A 440 -15.02 13.91 8.89
CA LEU A 440 -16.12 14.12 9.86
C LEU A 440 -16.98 15.32 9.47
N SER A 441 -16.33 16.38 9.01
CA SER A 441 -16.97 17.63 8.55
C SER A 441 -16.25 18.13 7.31
N SER A 442 -16.62 19.30 6.79
CA SER A 442 -15.89 19.95 5.69
C SER A 442 -14.42 20.24 6.01
N ARG A 443 -14.01 20.21 7.28
CA ARG A 443 -12.68 20.58 7.75
C ARG A 443 -11.97 19.49 8.55
N ASN A 444 -12.71 18.75 9.39
CA ASN A 444 -12.13 17.82 10.35
C ASN A 444 -12.02 16.42 9.76
N VAL A 445 -10.89 15.76 10.02
CA VAL A 445 -10.60 14.40 9.56
C VAL A 445 -10.31 13.51 10.76
N LEU A 446 -10.91 12.35 10.81
CA LEU A 446 -10.61 11.25 11.74
C LEU A 446 -9.65 10.28 11.05
N VAL A 447 -8.60 9.91 11.74
CA VAL A 447 -7.71 8.81 11.37
C VAL A 447 -7.79 7.76 12.47
N ALA A 448 -8.15 6.54 12.12
CA ALA A 448 -8.13 5.40 13.02
C ALA A 448 -7.29 4.28 12.43
N ARG A 449 -6.47 3.64 13.26
CA ARG A 449 -5.55 2.57 12.84
C ARG A 449 -5.59 1.42 13.84
N ILE A 450 -5.46 0.19 13.32
CA ILE A 450 -5.27 -1.03 14.09
C ILE A 450 -4.17 -1.83 13.40
N ASP A 451 -3.18 -2.23 14.18
CA ASP A 451 -2.14 -3.17 13.77
C ASP A 451 -2.13 -4.37 14.71
N ALA A 452 -1.89 -5.56 14.18
CA ALA A 452 -1.76 -6.77 14.97
C ALA A 452 -0.74 -7.72 14.37
N GLN A 453 0.15 -8.27 15.19
CA GLN A 453 1.00 -9.40 14.82
C GLN A 453 0.67 -10.60 15.68
N LEU A 454 0.47 -11.75 15.06
CA LEU A 454 0.19 -13.02 15.71
C LEU A 454 1.12 -14.11 15.18
N THR A 455 1.72 -14.85 16.10
CA THR A 455 2.61 -15.98 15.79
C THR A 455 2.48 -17.07 16.87
N PRO A 456 2.52 -18.36 16.51
CA PRO A 456 2.65 -19.43 17.48
C PRO A 456 4.09 -19.68 17.94
N ASN A 457 5.08 -19.00 17.33
CA ASN A 457 6.50 -19.22 17.55
C ASN A 457 7.11 -18.12 18.42
N SER A 458 8.15 -18.44 19.19
CA SER A 458 9.07 -17.42 19.72
C SER A 458 9.97 -16.92 18.60
N LEU A 459 10.00 -15.60 18.42
CA LEU A 459 10.67 -14.96 17.30
C LEU A 459 12.05 -14.44 17.67
N LEU A 460 12.99 -14.54 16.73
CA LEU A 460 14.25 -13.79 16.83
C LEU A 460 13.97 -12.29 16.87
N PRO A 461 14.81 -11.47 17.57
CA PRO A 461 14.58 -10.03 17.74
C PRO A 461 14.28 -9.27 16.45
N LEU A 462 14.83 -9.74 15.33
CA LEU A 462 14.58 -9.19 13.99
C LEU A 462 13.10 -9.24 13.52
N GLU A 463 12.26 -10.10 14.09
CA GLU A 463 10.89 -10.35 13.65
C GLU A 463 9.83 -10.04 14.73
N ARG A 464 10.24 -9.58 15.91
CA ARG A 464 9.34 -9.23 17.03
C ARG A 464 8.52 -7.99 16.73
N PHE A 465 7.35 -7.90 17.34
CA PHE A 465 6.45 -6.76 17.32
C PHE A 465 6.85 -5.74 18.36
N SER A 466 6.86 -4.46 18.03
CA SER A 466 7.21 -3.38 18.96
C SER A 466 6.16 -2.29 19.04
N ILE A 467 5.98 -1.72 20.22
CA ILE A 467 5.13 -0.56 20.49
C ILE A 467 5.87 0.45 21.36
N GLY A 468 5.48 1.72 21.25
CA GLY A 468 6.13 2.88 21.83
C GLY A 468 6.74 3.76 20.75
N GLY A 469 6.74 5.07 20.97
CA GLY A 469 7.23 6.08 20.04
C GLY A 469 6.13 6.74 19.20
N VAL A 470 6.54 7.67 18.34
CA VAL A 470 5.68 8.62 17.65
C VAL A 470 4.69 7.97 16.67
N ASP A 471 5.01 6.78 16.15
CA ASP A 471 4.20 6.10 15.13
C ASP A 471 3.29 5.01 15.69
N THR A 472 3.40 4.72 17.01
CA THR A 472 2.63 3.68 17.68
C THR A 472 1.90 4.21 18.92
N VAL A 473 2.57 4.29 20.09
CA VAL A 473 2.01 4.84 21.32
C VAL A 473 2.92 5.97 21.81
N ARG A 474 2.49 7.22 21.57
CA ARG A 474 3.22 8.43 21.98
C ARG A 474 3.33 8.52 23.52
N GLY A 475 4.34 9.21 24.02
CA GLY A 475 4.60 9.34 25.45
C GLY A 475 5.55 8.27 26.03
N TYR A 476 5.99 7.34 25.19
CA TYR A 476 6.95 6.28 25.50
C TYR A 476 8.12 6.29 24.53
N ARG A 477 9.27 5.74 24.90
CA ARG A 477 10.43 5.60 24.02
C ARG A 477 10.07 4.82 22.75
N GLN A 478 10.79 5.07 21.69
CA GLN A 478 10.70 4.27 20.47
C GLN A 478 11.01 2.81 20.78
N ASN A 479 10.13 1.89 20.36
CA ASN A 479 10.19 0.46 20.65
C ASN A 479 10.24 0.15 22.16
N GLN A 480 9.45 0.84 22.97
CA GLN A 480 9.44 0.69 24.43
C GLN A 480 9.19 -0.75 24.88
N LEU A 481 8.24 -1.41 24.22
CA LEU A 481 7.91 -2.81 24.46
C LEU A 481 8.06 -3.60 23.18
N VAL A 482 8.75 -4.75 23.28
CA VAL A 482 9.03 -5.65 22.15
C VAL A 482 8.65 -7.07 22.58
N ALA A 483 7.86 -7.78 21.77
CA ALA A 483 7.47 -9.17 22.03
C ALA A 483 7.13 -9.91 20.72
N ASP A 484 6.83 -11.21 20.82
CA ASP A 484 6.47 -12.05 19.68
C ASP A 484 5.15 -11.60 19.04
N ASN A 485 4.16 -11.27 19.87
CA ASN A 485 2.80 -10.93 19.51
C ASN A 485 2.43 -9.53 20.00
N GLY A 486 1.48 -8.88 19.32
CA GLY A 486 0.95 -7.62 19.82
C GLY A 486 -0.23 -7.11 19.03
N ILE A 487 -0.97 -6.20 19.63
CA ILE A 487 -2.08 -5.45 19.05
C ILE A 487 -1.95 -3.99 19.43
N LEU A 488 -2.10 -3.10 18.46
CA LEU A 488 -2.06 -1.65 18.61
C LEU A 488 -3.34 -1.04 18.03
N GLY A 489 -3.94 -0.10 18.72
CA GLY A 489 -5.04 0.73 18.23
C GLY A 489 -4.72 2.21 18.44
N SER A 490 -5.02 3.05 17.46
CA SER A 490 -4.91 4.50 17.56
C SER A 490 -6.07 5.23 16.90
N VAL A 491 -6.46 6.37 17.47
CA VAL A 491 -7.45 7.29 16.94
C VAL A 491 -6.91 8.71 17.05
N GLU A 492 -6.89 9.43 15.95
CA GLU A 492 -6.45 10.82 15.86
C GLU A 492 -7.51 11.66 15.13
N VAL A 493 -7.80 12.86 15.63
CA VAL A 493 -8.69 13.81 14.96
C VAL A 493 -7.87 15.03 14.52
N ARG A 494 -7.81 15.28 13.21
CA ARG A 494 -7.12 16.45 12.64
C ARG A 494 -8.09 17.62 12.52
N ILE A 495 -7.76 18.69 13.18
CA ILE A 495 -8.56 19.91 13.29
C ILE A 495 -7.76 21.07 12.68
N PRO A 496 -8.10 21.54 11.47
CA PRO A 496 -7.44 22.69 10.87
C PRO A 496 -7.67 23.98 11.68
N LEU A 497 -6.60 24.70 11.95
CA LEU A 497 -6.63 25.97 12.67
C LEU A 497 -6.65 27.19 11.74
N THR A 498 -6.37 26.99 10.44
CA THR A 498 -6.35 28.01 9.39
C THR A 498 -7.45 27.78 8.36
N SER A 499 -7.71 28.76 7.48
CA SER A 499 -8.66 28.62 6.37
C SER A 499 -8.27 27.51 5.39
N ASP A 500 -7.00 27.44 5.05
CA ASP A 500 -6.45 26.28 4.35
C ASP A 500 -6.28 25.12 5.33
N THR A 501 -6.93 24.02 5.03
CA THR A 501 -7.02 22.86 5.93
C THR A 501 -5.70 22.11 6.12
N ASN A 502 -4.71 22.34 5.26
CA ASN A 502 -3.43 21.63 5.30
C ASN A 502 -2.29 22.45 5.93
N THR A 503 -2.46 23.78 6.08
CA THR A 503 -1.40 24.65 6.55
C THR A 503 -1.06 24.42 8.03
N LEU A 504 -2.06 24.41 8.92
CA LEU A 504 -1.85 24.22 10.35
C LEU A 504 -2.99 23.42 10.94
N GLN A 505 -2.66 22.31 11.57
CA GLN A 505 -3.62 21.39 12.17
C GLN A 505 -3.24 21.05 13.61
N LEU A 506 -4.24 20.98 14.48
CA LEU A 506 -4.16 20.36 15.79
C LEU A 506 -4.64 18.89 15.68
N ALA A 507 -3.93 17.98 16.34
CA ALA A 507 -4.18 16.55 16.21
C ALA A 507 -4.24 15.86 17.59
N PRO A 508 -5.34 16.00 18.36
CA PRO A 508 -5.56 15.19 19.55
C PRO A 508 -5.70 13.70 19.17
N SER A 509 -5.14 12.83 20.01
CA SER A 509 -5.15 11.39 19.79
C SER A 509 -5.28 10.59 21.07
N PHE A 510 -5.72 9.34 20.91
CA PHE A 510 -5.65 8.27 21.91
C PHE A 510 -5.04 7.03 21.27
N GLU A 511 -4.10 6.41 21.99
CA GLU A 511 -3.35 5.27 21.51
C GLU A 511 -3.24 4.23 22.64
N ILE A 512 -3.35 2.96 22.28
CA ILE A 512 -3.23 1.83 23.20
C ILE A 512 -2.62 0.64 22.48
N GLY A 513 -1.68 -0.05 23.12
CA GLY A 513 -1.09 -1.26 22.59
C GLY A 513 -0.75 -2.25 23.70
N THR A 514 -0.84 -3.52 23.36
CA THR A 514 -0.45 -4.63 24.23
C THR A 514 0.41 -5.62 23.46
N VAL A 515 1.39 -6.20 24.15
CA VAL A 515 2.32 -7.18 23.58
C VAL A 515 2.46 -8.37 24.52
N TRP A 516 2.80 -9.56 23.98
CA TRP A 516 3.03 -10.77 24.77
C TRP A 516 3.96 -11.74 24.04
N ASN A 517 4.67 -12.56 24.79
CA ASN A 517 5.57 -13.59 24.30
C ASN A 517 4.91 -14.98 24.31
N ASN A 518 5.45 -15.91 23.56
CA ASN A 518 4.97 -17.31 23.54
C ASN A 518 5.69 -18.18 24.57
N GLN A 519 6.98 -17.96 24.80
CA GLN A 519 7.80 -18.77 25.71
C GLN A 519 8.56 -17.92 26.74
N ASP A 520 8.96 -16.70 26.37
CA ASP A 520 9.61 -15.75 27.27
C ASP A 520 8.60 -15.13 28.24
N ILE A 521 9.12 -14.48 29.28
CA ILE A 521 8.31 -13.68 30.20
C ILE A 521 7.75 -12.47 29.44
N ASP A 522 6.47 -12.19 29.62
CA ASP A 522 5.87 -10.98 29.07
C ASP A 522 6.49 -9.70 29.64
N PRO A 523 6.62 -8.63 28.86
CA PRO A 523 7.01 -7.33 29.42
C PRO A 523 6.07 -6.87 30.54
N ASP A 524 6.60 -6.22 31.55
CA ASP A 524 5.84 -5.65 32.67
C ASP A 524 6.05 -4.11 32.76
N PRO A 525 5.03 -3.30 32.42
CA PRO A 525 3.67 -3.68 31.94
C PRO A 525 3.66 -4.21 30.49
N ALA A 526 2.79 -5.18 30.19
CA ALA A 526 2.57 -5.68 28.83
C ALA A 526 1.73 -4.74 27.96
N THR A 527 1.08 -3.76 28.57
CA THR A 527 0.18 -2.80 27.91
C THR A 527 0.64 -1.38 28.20
N ILE A 528 0.65 -0.54 27.16
CA ILE A 528 0.88 0.90 27.28
C ILE A 528 -0.25 1.66 26.59
N ALA A 529 -0.61 2.83 27.13
CA ALA A 529 -1.65 3.69 26.58
C ALA A 529 -1.30 5.17 26.79
N SER A 530 -1.75 6.03 25.90
CA SER A 530 -1.48 7.46 25.97
C SER A 530 -2.59 8.32 25.42
N LEU A 531 -2.64 9.58 25.92
CA LEU A 531 -3.32 10.69 25.28
C LEU A 531 -2.30 11.56 24.57
N GLY A 532 -2.50 11.86 23.31
CA GLY A 532 -1.60 12.65 22.50
C GLY A 532 -2.20 13.99 22.07
N LEU A 533 -1.34 14.97 21.86
CA LEU A 533 -1.67 16.22 21.21
C LEU A 533 -0.58 16.56 20.19
N GLY A 534 -0.93 16.53 18.92
CA GLY A 534 -0.04 16.84 17.81
C GLY A 534 -0.30 18.24 17.21
N LEU A 535 0.75 18.87 16.72
CA LEU A 535 0.72 20.04 15.86
C LEU A 535 1.38 19.67 14.53
N ARG A 536 0.67 19.87 13.42
CA ARG A 536 1.15 19.66 12.06
C ARG A 536 1.13 20.98 11.33
N TRP A 537 2.28 21.46 10.90
CA TRP A 537 2.42 22.79 10.31
C TRP A 537 3.22 22.73 9.00
N GLN A 538 2.55 23.05 7.89
CA GLN A 538 3.18 23.33 6.61
C GLN A 538 3.54 24.82 6.58
N ILE A 539 4.78 25.14 6.96
CA ILE A 539 5.25 26.53 7.11
C ILE A 539 5.32 27.22 5.74
N VAL A 540 5.93 26.55 4.78
CA VAL A 540 5.95 26.86 3.35
C VAL A 540 5.83 25.55 2.57
N PRO A 541 5.56 25.56 1.25
CA PRO A 541 5.40 24.33 0.49
C PRO A 541 6.51 23.27 0.70
N ASP A 542 7.73 23.74 0.89
CA ASP A 542 8.92 22.88 0.99
C ASP A 542 9.35 22.59 2.45
N LEU A 543 8.71 23.21 3.46
CA LEU A 543 9.10 23.08 4.87
C LEU A 543 7.91 22.73 5.73
N SER A 544 7.96 21.55 6.35
CA SER A 544 6.95 21.09 7.32
C SER A 544 7.55 20.83 8.70
N LEU A 545 6.75 21.08 9.72
CA LEU A 545 7.03 20.82 11.12
C LEU A 545 5.92 19.94 11.70
N ARG A 546 6.31 18.90 12.40
CA ARG A 546 5.44 18.10 13.26
C ARG A 546 5.97 18.17 14.68
N LEU A 547 5.09 18.46 15.63
CA LEU A 547 5.38 18.43 17.05
C LEU A 547 4.29 17.62 17.75
N ASP A 548 4.66 16.58 18.48
CA ASP A 548 3.71 15.76 19.23
C ASP A 548 4.10 15.73 20.71
N TYR A 549 3.10 15.78 21.57
CA TYR A 549 3.20 15.53 22.99
C TYR A 549 2.33 14.32 23.33
N GLY A 550 2.90 13.32 23.99
CA GLY A 550 2.20 12.14 24.49
C GLY A 550 2.23 12.09 26.01
N LEU A 551 1.05 12.04 26.62
CA LEU A 551 0.87 11.83 28.06
C LEU A 551 0.68 10.33 28.30
N PRO A 552 1.69 9.63 28.87
CA PRO A 552 1.56 8.21 29.19
C PRO A 552 0.54 8.01 30.31
N LEU A 553 -0.38 7.07 30.13
CA LEU A 553 -1.41 6.72 31.10
C LEU A 553 -0.99 5.55 31.99
N ILE A 554 -0.03 4.76 31.53
CA ILE A 554 0.53 3.60 32.24
C ILE A 554 2.01 3.88 32.49
N SER A 555 2.46 3.75 33.72
CA SER A 555 3.86 3.95 34.07
C SER A 555 4.71 2.76 33.62
N VAL A 556 5.83 3.04 32.97
CA VAL A 556 6.89 2.08 32.69
C VAL A 556 8.09 2.39 33.60
N GLY A 557 8.85 1.36 33.97
CA GLY A 557 10.13 1.54 34.63
C GLY A 557 11.12 2.32 33.76
N ASP A 558 12.28 2.64 34.29
CA ASP A 558 13.44 3.17 33.56
C ASP A 558 13.15 4.36 32.59
N ARG A 559 12.58 5.42 33.16
CA ARG A 559 12.48 6.70 32.42
C ARG A 559 13.83 7.43 32.55
N GLY A 560 14.45 7.70 31.39
CA GLY A 560 15.62 8.56 31.30
C GLY A 560 15.27 10.05 31.18
N ASP A 561 16.18 10.82 30.61
CA ASP A 561 16.09 12.28 30.50
C ASP A 561 15.87 12.78 29.06
N SER A 562 15.66 11.89 28.11
CA SER A 562 15.44 12.27 26.70
C SER A 562 14.13 13.05 26.50
N LEU A 563 13.97 13.69 25.34
CA LEU A 563 12.69 14.32 24.98
C LEU A 563 11.56 13.31 24.92
N GLN A 564 11.82 12.08 24.44
CA GLN A 564 10.82 11.00 24.40
C GLN A 564 10.39 10.57 25.81
N ASP A 565 11.32 10.53 26.78
CA ASP A 565 11.01 10.25 28.18
C ASP A 565 10.08 11.32 28.78
N LYS A 566 10.10 12.54 28.23
CA LYS A 566 9.20 13.65 28.58
C LYS A 566 7.95 13.68 27.70
N GLY A 567 7.77 12.71 26.80
CA GLY A 567 6.64 12.59 25.89
C GLY A 567 6.69 13.53 24.69
N ILE A 568 7.83 14.15 24.38
CA ILE A 568 7.97 15.16 23.32
C ILE A 568 8.64 14.54 22.09
N TYR A 569 7.99 14.70 20.95
CA TYR A 569 8.50 14.30 19.63
C TYR A 569 8.43 15.46 18.67
N PHE A 570 9.42 15.55 17.79
CA PHE A 570 9.43 16.55 16.73
C PHE A 570 9.99 15.97 15.44
N SER A 571 9.55 16.53 14.33
CA SER A 571 10.14 16.30 13.01
C SER A 571 10.06 17.56 12.18
N VAL A 572 11.18 17.97 11.62
CA VAL A 572 11.30 19.06 10.66
C VAL A 572 11.74 18.48 9.34
N ARG A 573 10.96 18.67 8.28
CA ARG A 573 11.26 18.17 6.94
C ARG A 573 11.36 19.36 5.98
N TYR A 574 12.50 19.47 5.33
CA TYR A 574 12.75 20.41 4.24
C TYR A 574 12.92 19.64 2.94
N GLN A 575 12.07 19.92 1.95
CA GLN A 575 12.02 19.23 0.66
C GLN A 575 12.06 20.27 -0.48
N PRO A 576 13.26 20.73 -0.88
CA PRO A 576 13.41 21.79 -1.88
C PRO A 576 13.07 21.35 -3.31
N PHE A 577 13.02 20.03 -3.57
CA PHE A 577 12.76 19.44 -4.88
C PHE A 577 11.83 18.24 -4.78
#